data_8efa0994217cfbb31dfc0b4f76860edc
#
_entry.id   8efa0994217cfbb31dfc0b4f76860edc
#
_cell.length_a   1.000
_cell.length_b   1.000
_cell.length_c   1.000
_cell.angle_alpha   90.00
_cell.angle_beta   90.00
_cell.angle_gamma   90.00
#
_symmetry.space_group_name_H-M   'P 1'
#
loop_
_entity.id
_entity.type
_entity.pdbx_description
1 polymer ?
#
loop_
_entity_poly.entity_id
_entity_poly.type
_entity_poly.pdbx_seq_one_letter_code
_entity_poly.pdbx_strand_id
1 'polypeptide(L)'
;MSYVDEVLDRVIRENPNEPEFHQAVKEVLNSLRPVVDANEEKFRRDALLERLVNPERQLKFRVPWVDDKGQVQVNTGYRVQYSSAIGPYKGGIRLHPSVNLGIIKFLGFEQIFKNSLTGLPIGGGKGGSDFDPKGKSDREVMAFCQSFMTELCKYIGADTDVPAGDIGTGAREIGFMFGQYKRIRGVYEGVLTGKGLSYGGSLARTEATGYGLLYITQEMLKSKGDSLKGKTVIVSGAGNVATYAIQKAWQLGGKPVTCSDSTGWVYDPDGIDVEALKEIKEVKRARLTEYRNYRPNAEYHEGRGVWTIKADIALPCATQNELNLDDAKTLVANGVKVVAEGANMPTTQEATDYLQANGVIFLPGKAANAGGVATSALEMSQNSERLRWSFEEVDQKLQGIMANIFHNIDDAAKRYGFEGNYVVGANIAGFEKVVNAMNAQGIV
;
A
#
# COMPACT_ATOMS: atom_id res chain seq x y z
N MET A 1 19.79 15.08 -24.68
CA MET A 1 18.77 14.29 -23.96
C MET A 1 19.17 14.28 -22.50
N SER A 2 18.25 14.48 -21.55
CA SER A 2 18.62 14.42 -20.13
C SER A 2 18.93 12.99 -19.70
N TYR A 3 19.65 12.81 -18.60
CA TYR A 3 19.95 11.47 -18.08
C TYR A 3 18.67 10.67 -17.79
N VAL A 4 17.65 11.32 -17.26
CA VAL A 4 16.34 10.69 -17.03
C VAL A 4 15.73 10.20 -18.34
N ASP A 5 15.76 10.99 -19.41
CA ASP A 5 15.17 10.59 -20.70
C ASP A 5 15.90 9.41 -21.31
N GLU A 6 17.22 9.37 -21.23
CA GLU A 6 18.04 8.26 -21.74
C GLU A 6 17.71 6.94 -21.02
N VAL A 7 17.55 7.00 -19.69
CA VAL A 7 17.17 5.83 -18.89
C VAL A 7 15.74 5.38 -19.19
N LEU A 8 14.80 6.32 -19.37
CA LEU A 8 13.42 6.00 -19.76
C LEU A 8 13.36 5.32 -21.13
N ASP A 9 14.06 5.84 -22.12
CA ASP A 9 14.14 5.24 -23.46
C ASP A 9 14.74 3.83 -23.40
N ARG A 10 15.75 3.64 -22.55
CA ARG A 10 16.34 2.32 -22.31
C ARG A 10 15.34 1.35 -21.68
N VAL A 11 14.62 1.77 -20.64
CA VAL A 11 13.60 0.93 -19.97
C VAL A 11 12.52 0.48 -20.94
N ILE A 12 12.02 1.39 -21.79
CA ILE A 12 11.00 1.06 -22.81
C ILE A 12 11.54 0.05 -23.82
N ARG A 13 12.76 0.24 -24.30
CA ARG A 13 13.38 -0.64 -25.28
C ARG A 13 13.68 -2.04 -24.74
N GLU A 14 14.14 -2.13 -23.50
CA GLU A 14 14.52 -3.40 -22.86
C GLU A 14 13.31 -4.18 -22.28
N ASN A 15 12.14 -3.56 -22.13
CA ASN A 15 10.93 -4.16 -21.58
C ASN A 15 9.72 -3.96 -22.51
N PRO A 16 9.72 -4.42 -23.76
CA PRO A 16 8.82 -3.96 -24.83
C PRO A 16 7.32 -4.26 -24.58
N ASN A 17 6.96 -5.15 -23.67
CA ASN A 17 5.58 -5.57 -23.43
C ASN A 17 5.11 -5.33 -21.99
N GLU A 18 5.65 -4.30 -21.33
CA GLU A 18 5.38 -4.00 -19.93
C GLU A 18 4.89 -2.54 -19.72
N PRO A 19 3.72 -2.17 -20.26
CA PRO A 19 3.25 -0.78 -20.26
C PRO A 19 3.06 -0.22 -18.84
N GLU A 20 2.60 -1.04 -17.88
CA GLU A 20 2.43 -0.62 -16.49
C GLU A 20 3.77 -0.30 -15.83
N PHE A 21 4.81 -1.06 -16.15
CA PHE A 21 6.16 -0.80 -15.67
C PHE A 21 6.74 0.47 -16.30
N HIS A 22 6.55 0.69 -17.61
CA HIS A 22 6.96 1.93 -18.28
C HIS A 22 6.32 3.15 -17.63
N GLN A 23 5.02 3.09 -17.35
CA GLN A 23 4.29 4.19 -16.73
C GLN A 23 4.83 4.49 -15.33
N ALA A 24 5.00 3.47 -14.48
CA ALA A 24 5.49 3.64 -13.12
C ALA A 24 6.90 4.26 -13.08
N VAL A 25 7.82 3.75 -13.93
CA VAL A 25 9.18 4.30 -14.00
C VAL A 25 9.16 5.75 -14.51
N LYS A 26 8.34 6.05 -15.53
CA LYS A 26 8.19 7.40 -16.06
C LYS A 26 7.68 8.39 -15.03
N GLU A 27 6.65 8.03 -14.29
CA GLU A 27 6.07 8.87 -13.23
C GLU A 27 7.07 9.17 -12.13
N VAL A 28 7.76 8.14 -11.63
CA VAL A 28 8.75 8.30 -10.58
C VAL A 28 9.96 9.11 -11.06
N LEU A 29 10.60 8.72 -12.16
CA LEU A 29 11.82 9.41 -12.62
C LEU A 29 11.56 10.86 -13.03
N ASN A 30 10.40 11.18 -13.62
CA ASN A 30 10.05 12.56 -13.93
C ASN A 30 9.90 13.42 -12.66
N SER A 31 9.36 12.88 -11.59
CA SER A 31 9.25 13.59 -10.31
C SER A 31 10.61 13.79 -9.61
N LEU A 32 11.62 13.01 -10.00
CA LEU A 32 12.96 13.06 -9.43
C LEU A 32 13.93 13.96 -10.22
N ARG A 33 13.51 14.54 -11.37
CA ARG A 33 14.38 15.40 -12.19
C ARG A 33 15.12 16.46 -11.39
N PRO A 34 14.49 17.22 -10.47
CA PRO A 34 15.21 18.25 -9.72
C PRO A 34 16.41 17.71 -8.93
N VAL A 35 16.28 16.49 -8.38
CA VAL A 35 17.35 15.83 -7.63
C VAL A 35 18.39 15.23 -8.55
N VAL A 36 17.95 14.62 -9.65
CA VAL A 36 18.83 13.95 -10.62
C VAL A 36 19.68 14.97 -11.36
N ASP A 37 19.08 16.06 -11.85
CA ASP A 37 19.77 17.09 -12.61
C ASP A 37 20.82 17.82 -11.73
N ALA A 38 20.54 18.01 -10.44
CA ALA A 38 21.49 18.57 -9.48
C ALA A 38 22.69 17.66 -9.18
N ASN A 39 22.63 16.38 -9.49
CA ASN A 39 23.65 15.36 -9.20
C ASN A 39 24.03 14.53 -10.44
N GLU A 40 23.73 15.00 -11.65
CA GLU A 40 23.78 14.21 -12.88
C GLU A 40 25.15 13.55 -13.12
N GLU A 41 26.23 14.30 -12.98
CA GLU A 41 27.60 13.78 -13.23
C GLU A 41 27.90 12.56 -12.34
N LYS A 42 27.61 12.66 -11.04
CA LYS A 42 27.82 11.58 -10.09
C LYS A 42 26.93 10.38 -10.38
N PHE A 43 25.63 10.63 -10.62
CA PHE A 43 24.67 9.56 -10.84
C PHE A 43 24.93 8.80 -12.15
N ARG A 44 25.35 9.50 -13.20
CA ARG A 44 25.78 8.87 -14.46
C ARG A 44 27.02 7.99 -14.27
N ARG A 45 28.05 8.55 -13.61
CA ARG A 45 29.29 7.82 -13.36
C ARG A 45 29.03 6.50 -12.64
N ASP A 46 28.11 6.50 -11.67
CA ASP A 46 27.81 5.36 -10.82
C ASP A 46 26.64 4.51 -11.40
N ALA A 47 26.15 4.81 -12.62
CA ALA A 47 24.99 4.18 -13.29
C ALA A 47 23.79 4.01 -12.35
N LEU A 48 23.51 5.05 -11.54
CA LEU A 48 22.59 4.97 -10.42
C LEU A 48 21.16 4.68 -10.85
N LEU A 49 20.65 5.40 -11.85
CA LEU A 49 19.28 5.21 -12.32
C LEU A 49 19.10 3.85 -13.02
N GLU A 50 20.09 3.41 -13.78
CA GLU A 50 20.09 2.09 -14.43
C GLU A 50 20.01 0.97 -13.38
N ARG A 51 20.75 1.08 -12.28
CA ARG A 51 20.70 0.14 -11.16
C ARG A 51 19.37 0.23 -10.39
N LEU A 52 18.79 1.41 -10.30
CA LEU A 52 17.52 1.61 -9.60
C LEU A 52 16.33 1.02 -10.37
N VAL A 53 16.31 1.16 -11.71
CA VAL A 53 15.18 0.69 -12.53
C VAL A 53 15.28 -0.79 -12.92
N ASN A 54 16.43 -1.42 -12.70
CA ASN A 54 16.61 -2.86 -12.92
C ASN A 54 16.46 -3.62 -11.59
N PRO A 55 15.57 -4.60 -11.50
CA PRO A 55 15.46 -5.42 -10.31
C PRO A 55 16.72 -6.28 -10.13
N GLU A 56 17.14 -6.47 -8.87
CA GLU A 56 18.30 -7.32 -8.55
C GLU A 56 18.08 -8.78 -8.98
N ARG A 57 16.82 -9.28 -8.89
CA ARG A 57 16.49 -10.64 -9.32
C ARG A 57 15.02 -10.77 -9.70
N GLN A 58 14.76 -11.55 -10.75
CA GLN A 58 13.42 -11.92 -11.20
C GLN A 58 13.31 -13.44 -11.22
N LEU A 59 12.28 -13.97 -10.54
CA LEU A 59 11.98 -15.39 -10.49
C LEU A 59 10.65 -15.65 -11.19
N LYS A 60 10.64 -16.62 -12.11
CA LYS A 60 9.43 -17.16 -12.74
C LYS A 60 9.48 -18.67 -12.63
N PHE A 61 8.43 -19.26 -12.12
CA PHE A 61 8.37 -20.70 -11.88
C PHE A 61 6.99 -21.28 -12.12
N ARG A 62 6.95 -22.56 -12.42
CA ARG A 62 5.72 -23.33 -12.62
C ARG A 62 5.13 -23.76 -11.29
N VAL A 63 3.78 -23.66 -11.15
CA VAL A 63 3.03 -24.04 -9.96
C VAL A 63 1.97 -25.06 -10.34
N PRO A 64 2.29 -26.38 -10.36
CA PRO A 64 1.31 -27.43 -10.59
C PRO A 64 0.59 -27.78 -9.29
N TRP A 65 -0.74 -27.95 -9.36
CA TRP A 65 -1.58 -28.37 -8.24
C TRP A 65 -2.77 -29.18 -8.73
N VAL A 66 -3.45 -29.89 -7.82
CA VAL A 66 -4.57 -30.76 -8.16
C VAL A 66 -5.85 -30.16 -7.61
N ASP A 67 -6.86 -30.01 -8.48
CA ASP A 67 -8.17 -29.50 -8.12
C ASP A 67 -9.05 -30.52 -7.42
N ASP A 68 -10.24 -30.12 -6.98
CA ASP A 68 -11.21 -30.99 -6.29
C ASP A 68 -11.75 -32.13 -7.15
N LYS A 69 -11.60 -32.06 -8.48
CA LYS A 69 -11.96 -33.08 -9.43
C LYS A 69 -10.84 -34.07 -9.73
N GLY A 70 -9.68 -33.90 -9.08
CA GLY A 70 -8.48 -34.68 -9.31
C GLY A 70 -7.72 -34.34 -10.59
N GLN A 71 -8.01 -33.19 -11.20
CA GLN A 71 -7.30 -32.71 -12.40
C GLN A 71 -6.10 -31.87 -12.04
N VAL A 72 -5.01 -32.05 -12.79
CA VAL A 72 -3.81 -31.23 -12.62
C VAL A 72 -4.04 -29.86 -13.27
N GLN A 73 -3.86 -28.82 -12.49
CA GLN A 73 -3.83 -27.43 -12.91
C GLN A 73 -2.40 -26.89 -12.87
N VAL A 74 -2.09 -25.94 -13.75
CA VAL A 74 -0.76 -25.33 -13.81
C VAL A 74 -0.89 -23.83 -13.89
N ASN A 75 -0.35 -23.15 -12.89
CA ASN A 75 -0.23 -21.70 -12.85
C ASN A 75 1.24 -21.26 -12.95
N THR A 76 1.46 -19.98 -13.17
CA THR A 76 2.79 -19.39 -13.14
C THR A 76 2.97 -18.55 -11.88
N GLY A 77 4.06 -18.81 -11.14
CA GLY A 77 4.47 -18.03 -10.00
C GLY A 77 5.56 -17.03 -10.36
N TYR A 78 5.55 -15.89 -9.68
CA TYR A 78 6.53 -14.81 -9.84
C TYR A 78 7.00 -14.29 -8.49
N ARG A 79 8.30 -13.94 -8.40
CA ARG A 79 8.86 -13.10 -7.34
C ARG A 79 9.90 -12.17 -7.94
N VAL A 80 9.73 -10.88 -7.77
CA VAL A 80 10.71 -9.86 -8.12
C VAL A 80 11.32 -9.34 -6.82
N GLN A 81 12.59 -9.67 -6.62
CA GLN A 81 13.45 -9.14 -5.58
C GLN A 81 14.08 -7.88 -6.16
N TYR A 82 13.47 -6.73 -5.86
CA TYR A 82 13.74 -5.53 -6.63
C TYR A 82 14.96 -4.78 -6.13
N SER A 83 15.01 -4.46 -4.83
CA SER A 83 16.13 -3.76 -4.21
C SER A 83 16.30 -4.17 -2.76
N SER A 84 17.51 -4.55 -2.39
CA SER A 84 17.92 -4.87 -1.02
C SER A 84 18.72 -3.74 -0.35
N ALA A 85 18.86 -2.59 -1.00
CA ALA A 85 19.72 -1.50 -0.55
C ALA A 85 19.46 -1.05 0.90
N ILE A 86 18.21 -1.10 1.37
CA ILE A 86 17.84 -0.67 2.72
C ILE A 86 17.33 -1.79 3.64
N GLY A 87 17.41 -3.04 3.21
CA GLY A 87 17.02 -4.20 4.01
C GLY A 87 16.50 -5.37 3.17
N PRO A 88 16.03 -6.44 3.80
CA PRO A 88 15.46 -7.60 3.12
C PRO A 88 14.35 -7.19 2.16
N TYR A 89 14.24 -7.88 1.02
CA TYR A 89 13.15 -7.63 0.08
C TYR A 89 11.80 -7.79 0.79
N LYS A 90 10.90 -6.84 0.62
CA LYS A 90 9.60 -6.82 1.30
C LYS A 90 8.50 -6.39 0.35
N GLY A 91 7.44 -7.18 0.30
CA GLY A 91 6.24 -6.86 -0.47
C GLY A 91 5.31 -8.06 -0.65
N GLY A 92 4.05 -7.77 -0.98
CA GLY A 92 2.97 -8.75 -1.01
C GLY A 92 3.05 -9.75 -2.16
N ILE A 93 2.27 -10.82 -2.03
CA ILE A 93 2.00 -11.81 -3.09
C ILE A 93 0.58 -11.55 -3.59
N ARG A 94 0.43 -11.22 -4.87
CA ARG A 94 -0.87 -11.00 -5.52
C ARG A 94 -1.35 -12.27 -6.22
N LEU A 95 -2.55 -12.73 -5.89
CA LEU A 95 -3.20 -13.86 -6.57
C LEU A 95 -4.41 -13.34 -7.35
N HIS A 96 -4.22 -13.20 -8.66
CA HIS A 96 -5.26 -12.68 -9.57
C HIS A 96 -4.97 -13.11 -11.01
N PRO A 97 -5.98 -13.43 -11.83
CA PRO A 97 -5.79 -13.87 -13.22
C PRO A 97 -5.00 -12.92 -14.12
N SER A 98 -5.01 -11.61 -13.80
CA SER A 98 -4.26 -10.60 -14.58
C SER A 98 -2.76 -10.56 -14.28
N VAL A 99 -2.29 -11.28 -13.27
CA VAL A 99 -0.88 -11.23 -12.87
C VAL A 99 0.04 -11.76 -13.95
N ASN A 100 1.02 -10.95 -14.29
CA ASN A 100 2.15 -11.29 -15.17
C ASN A 100 3.43 -10.64 -14.63
N LEU A 101 4.57 -10.93 -15.25
CA LEU A 101 5.86 -10.42 -14.78
C LEU A 101 5.95 -8.90 -14.79
N GLY A 102 5.41 -8.23 -15.83
CA GLY A 102 5.42 -6.76 -15.93
C GLY A 102 4.66 -6.10 -14.79
N ILE A 103 3.48 -6.62 -14.43
CA ILE A 103 2.69 -6.16 -13.29
C ILE A 103 3.47 -6.35 -11.98
N ILE A 104 4.08 -7.52 -11.77
CA ILE A 104 4.85 -7.76 -10.55
C ILE A 104 6.10 -6.87 -10.49
N LYS A 105 6.73 -6.61 -11.63
CA LYS A 105 7.89 -5.72 -11.73
C LYS A 105 7.52 -4.28 -11.39
N PHE A 106 6.44 -3.74 -11.97
CA PHE A 106 6.02 -2.37 -11.65
C PHE A 106 5.66 -2.22 -10.17
N LEU A 107 4.92 -3.16 -9.61
CA LEU A 107 4.55 -3.15 -8.20
C LEU A 107 5.77 -3.26 -7.27
N GLY A 108 6.79 -4.04 -7.68
CA GLY A 108 8.05 -4.15 -6.96
C GLY A 108 8.87 -2.86 -6.98
N PHE A 109 8.88 -2.16 -8.11
CA PHE A 109 9.53 -0.86 -8.26
C PHE A 109 8.89 0.20 -7.33
N GLU A 110 7.57 0.33 -7.35
CA GLU A 110 6.87 1.25 -6.45
C GLU A 110 7.06 0.90 -4.97
N GLN A 111 7.18 -0.41 -4.67
CA GLN A 111 7.36 -0.88 -3.31
C GLN A 111 8.67 -0.39 -2.68
N ILE A 112 9.74 -0.16 -3.48
CA ILE A 112 11.01 0.40 -3.00
C ILE A 112 10.77 1.73 -2.28
N PHE A 113 10.07 2.65 -2.94
CA PHE A 113 9.84 4.01 -2.43
C PHE A 113 8.86 4.02 -1.25
N LYS A 114 7.81 3.21 -1.32
CA LYS A 114 6.87 3.05 -0.22
C LYS A 114 7.55 2.54 1.05
N ASN A 115 8.37 1.50 0.93
CA ASN A 115 9.08 0.91 2.06
C ASN A 115 10.13 1.87 2.64
N SER A 116 10.86 2.57 1.78
CA SER A 116 11.88 3.53 2.21
C SER A 116 11.31 4.66 3.06
N LEU A 117 10.09 5.13 2.78
CA LEU A 117 9.42 6.16 3.56
C LEU A 117 9.18 5.77 5.01
N THR A 118 8.97 4.48 5.30
CA THR A 118 8.75 4.01 6.68
C THR A 118 9.92 4.27 7.62
N GLY A 119 11.12 4.50 7.08
CA GLY A 119 12.34 4.60 7.88
C GLY A 119 12.89 3.26 8.37
N LEU A 120 12.16 2.17 8.18
CA LEU A 120 12.50 0.83 8.66
C LEU A 120 13.44 0.10 7.67
N PRO A 121 14.22 -0.89 8.14
CA PRO A 121 15.19 -1.62 7.31
C PRO A 121 14.49 -2.71 6.48
N ILE A 122 13.73 -2.31 5.50
CA ILE A 122 13.01 -3.18 4.56
C ILE A 122 13.21 -2.69 3.12
N GLY A 123 13.68 -3.57 2.27
CA GLY A 123 13.86 -3.33 0.83
C GLY A 123 12.57 -3.46 0.04
N GLY A 124 12.68 -3.50 -1.29
CA GLY A 124 11.54 -3.62 -2.20
C GLY A 124 11.46 -5.00 -2.86
N GLY A 125 10.28 -5.60 -2.85
CA GLY A 125 10.01 -6.83 -3.57
C GLY A 125 8.52 -7.01 -3.82
N LYS A 126 8.17 -7.87 -4.77
CA LYS A 126 6.78 -8.21 -5.08
C LYS A 126 6.68 -9.62 -5.63
N GLY A 127 5.59 -10.29 -5.35
CA GLY A 127 5.31 -11.62 -5.91
C GLY A 127 3.87 -11.77 -6.35
N GLY A 128 3.58 -12.88 -6.99
CA GLY A 128 2.22 -13.19 -7.38
C GLY A 128 2.10 -14.40 -8.30
N SER A 129 0.87 -14.68 -8.67
CA SER A 129 0.52 -15.72 -9.64
C SER A 129 -0.79 -15.37 -10.34
N ASP A 130 -0.97 -15.89 -11.55
CA ASP A 130 -2.22 -15.85 -12.31
C ASP A 130 -3.33 -16.74 -11.73
N PHE A 131 -3.10 -17.35 -10.58
CA PHE A 131 -4.10 -18.12 -9.84
C PHE A 131 -5.24 -17.22 -9.33
N ASP A 132 -6.48 -17.64 -9.55
CA ASP A 132 -7.66 -16.99 -9.00
C ASP A 132 -8.21 -17.78 -7.80
N PRO A 133 -8.10 -17.26 -6.56
CA PRO A 133 -8.64 -17.93 -5.39
C PRO A 133 -10.16 -17.86 -5.27
N LYS A 134 -10.84 -17.02 -6.07
CA LYS A 134 -12.29 -16.87 -6.01
C LYS A 134 -12.99 -18.15 -6.46
N GLY A 135 -13.95 -18.60 -5.67
CA GLY A 135 -14.72 -19.80 -5.97
C GLY A 135 -13.98 -21.14 -5.80
N LYS A 136 -12.72 -21.10 -5.32
CA LYS A 136 -11.95 -22.29 -4.99
C LYS A 136 -12.23 -22.74 -3.56
N SER A 137 -12.20 -24.07 -3.36
CA SER A 137 -12.28 -24.65 -2.02
C SER A 137 -11.00 -24.34 -1.21
N ASP A 138 -11.08 -24.45 0.12
CA ASP A 138 -9.91 -24.33 0.98
C ASP A 138 -8.83 -25.37 0.65
N ARG A 139 -9.23 -26.56 0.21
CA ARG A 139 -8.33 -27.62 -0.22
C ARG A 139 -7.57 -27.25 -1.50
N GLU A 140 -8.25 -26.69 -2.48
CA GLU A 140 -7.65 -26.20 -3.72
C GLU A 140 -6.68 -25.04 -3.47
N VAL A 141 -7.10 -24.06 -2.67
CA VAL A 141 -6.24 -22.93 -2.29
C VAL A 141 -5.01 -23.40 -1.51
N MET A 142 -5.18 -24.36 -0.59
CA MET A 142 -4.06 -24.94 0.14
C MET A 142 -3.11 -25.69 -0.79
N ALA A 143 -3.61 -26.50 -1.72
CA ALA A 143 -2.80 -27.23 -2.69
C ALA A 143 -1.97 -26.28 -3.57
N PHE A 144 -2.60 -25.20 -4.06
CA PHE A 144 -1.90 -24.15 -4.78
C PHE A 144 -0.81 -23.48 -3.93
N CYS A 145 -1.15 -23.01 -2.72
CA CYS A 145 -0.21 -22.33 -1.83
C CYS A 145 0.99 -23.21 -1.47
N GLN A 146 0.77 -24.50 -1.23
CA GLN A 146 1.84 -25.45 -0.94
C GLN A 146 2.77 -25.64 -2.15
N SER A 147 2.23 -25.78 -3.35
CA SER A 147 3.02 -25.89 -4.57
C SER A 147 3.80 -24.60 -4.85
N PHE A 148 3.15 -23.43 -4.75
CA PHE A 148 3.78 -22.12 -4.91
C PHE A 148 4.97 -21.94 -3.95
N MET A 149 4.76 -22.28 -2.67
CA MET A 149 5.80 -22.16 -1.65
C MET A 149 6.92 -23.18 -1.81
N THR A 150 6.66 -24.35 -2.37
CA THR A 150 7.69 -25.37 -2.65
C THR A 150 8.80 -24.81 -3.55
N GLU A 151 8.46 -23.96 -4.50
CA GLU A 151 9.45 -23.27 -5.33
C GLU A 151 9.99 -22.00 -4.66
N LEU A 152 9.12 -21.17 -4.10
CA LEU A 152 9.51 -19.89 -3.55
C LEU A 152 10.40 -20.00 -2.30
N CYS A 153 10.24 -21.04 -1.47
CA CYS A 153 11.00 -21.21 -0.22
C CYS A 153 12.52 -21.28 -0.40
N LYS A 154 13.00 -21.52 -1.62
CA LYS A 154 14.43 -21.55 -1.96
C LYS A 154 15.08 -20.16 -1.93
N TYR A 155 14.28 -19.11 -2.03
CA TYR A 155 14.73 -17.74 -2.28
C TYR A 155 14.32 -16.75 -1.20
N ILE A 156 13.49 -17.15 -0.24
CA ILE A 156 12.96 -16.29 0.82
C ILE A 156 13.44 -16.73 2.20
N GLY A 157 13.33 -15.84 3.16
CA GLY A 157 13.72 -16.08 4.56
C GLY A 157 13.62 -14.79 5.37
N ALA A 158 13.73 -14.91 6.69
CA ALA A 158 13.55 -13.80 7.63
C ALA A 158 14.44 -12.58 7.34
N ASP A 159 15.70 -12.85 6.92
CA ASP A 159 16.73 -11.83 6.68
C ASP A 159 17.04 -11.61 5.20
N THR A 160 16.33 -12.29 4.31
CA THR A 160 16.58 -12.23 2.85
C THR A 160 15.42 -11.59 2.12
N ASP A 161 14.24 -12.18 2.24
CA ASP A 161 13.03 -11.78 1.53
C ASP A 161 11.80 -12.20 2.33
N VAL A 162 10.97 -11.24 2.73
CA VAL A 162 9.81 -11.47 3.59
C VAL A 162 8.53 -11.05 2.85
N PRO A 163 7.88 -11.99 2.14
CA PRO A 163 6.61 -11.71 1.48
C PRO A 163 5.47 -11.41 2.46
N ALA A 164 4.39 -10.84 1.94
CA ALA A 164 3.19 -10.48 2.69
C ALA A 164 1.92 -10.77 1.89
N GLY A 165 0.76 -10.48 2.47
CA GLY A 165 -0.51 -10.50 1.75
C GLY A 165 -0.64 -9.33 0.75
N ASP A 166 -1.49 -9.54 -0.24
CA ASP A 166 -1.92 -8.56 -1.25
C ASP A 166 -3.29 -9.00 -1.80
N ILE A 167 -3.75 -8.48 -2.93
CA ILE A 167 -4.99 -8.92 -3.58
C ILE A 167 -4.99 -10.45 -3.72
N GLY A 168 -6.06 -11.10 -3.26
CA GLY A 168 -6.22 -12.54 -3.32
C GLY A 168 -5.40 -13.35 -2.31
N THR A 169 -4.61 -12.69 -1.46
CA THR A 169 -3.76 -13.34 -0.44
C THR A 169 -4.03 -12.73 0.92
N GLY A 170 -4.86 -13.38 1.70
CA GLY A 170 -5.18 -13.01 3.08
C GLY A 170 -4.49 -13.92 4.11
N ALA A 171 -4.99 -13.87 5.33
CA ALA A 171 -4.45 -14.66 6.45
C ALA A 171 -4.49 -16.18 6.19
N ARG A 172 -5.52 -16.66 5.47
CA ARG A 172 -5.66 -18.07 5.09
C ARG A 172 -4.51 -18.52 4.19
N GLU A 173 -4.26 -17.80 3.10
CA GLU A 173 -3.19 -18.10 2.14
C GLU A 173 -1.81 -17.97 2.79
N ILE A 174 -1.59 -16.93 3.58
CA ILE A 174 -0.34 -16.76 4.35
C ILE A 174 -0.14 -17.94 5.30
N GLY A 175 -1.19 -18.42 5.95
CA GLY A 175 -1.13 -19.60 6.82
C GLY A 175 -0.69 -20.86 6.08
N PHE A 176 -1.30 -21.14 4.93
CA PHE A 176 -0.93 -22.30 4.11
C PHE A 176 0.51 -22.21 3.59
N MET A 177 0.93 -21.01 3.14
CA MET A 177 2.30 -20.76 2.70
C MET A 177 3.32 -20.92 3.83
N PHE A 178 3.02 -20.38 5.01
CA PHE A 178 3.90 -20.49 6.18
C PHE A 178 4.06 -21.95 6.65
N GLY A 179 2.95 -22.69 6.69
CA GLY A 179 2.98 -24.12 7.04
C GLY A 179 3.87 -24.94 6.10
N GLN A 180 3.79 -24.67 4.79
CA GLN A 180 4.62 -25.37 3.80
C GLN A 180 6.10 -24.94 3.91
N TYR A 181 6.37 -23.64 4.08
CA TYR A 181 7.73 -23.14 4.30
C TYR A 181 8.38 -23.84 5.49
N LYS A 182 7.70 -23.83 6.65
CA LYS A 182 8.18 -24.49 7.87
C LYS A 182 8.44 -25.98 7.64
N ARG A 183 7.56 -26.66 6.92
CA ARG A 183 7.71 -28.09 6.62
C ARG A 183 8.94 -28.40 5.78
N ILE A 184 9.22 -27.58 4.76
CA ILE A 184 10.35 -27.81 3.84
C ILE A 184 11.67 -27.38 4.47
N ARG A 185 11.68 -26.19 5.09
CA ARG A 185 12.92 -25.61 5.64
C ARG A 185 13.33 -26.21 6.98
N GLY A 186 12.41 -26.83 7.71
CA GLY A 186 12.67 -27.41 9.03
C GLY A 186 12.93 -26.37 10.12
N VAL A 187 12.61 -25.09 9.87
CA VAL A 187 12.85 -23.98 10.79
C VAL A 187 11.56 -23.20 11.06
N TYR A 188 11.48 -22.58 12.24
CA TYR A 188 10.44 -21.65 12.62
C TYR A 188 11.06 -20.26 12.72
N GLU A 189 10.89 -19.46 11.69
CA GLU A 189 11.49 -18.12 11.58
C GLU A 189 10.47 -17.07 11.13
N GLY A 190 10.86 -15.79 11.19
CA GLY A 190 10.02 -14.65 10.86
C GLY A 190 9.82 -14.40 9.36
N VAL A 191 9.72 -15.44 8.55
CA VAL A 191 9.34 -15.35 7.14
C VAL A 191 7.85 -15.13 7.02
N LEU A 192 7.41 -14.37 5.99
CA LEU A 192 6.04 -13.94 5.77
C LEU A 192 5.51 -13.00 6.87
N THR A 193 4.72 -12.03 6.50
CA THR A 193 3.96 -11.16 7.41
C THR A 193 2.47 -11.19 7.09
N GLY A 194 1.64 -10.78 8.06
CA GLY A 194 0.21 -11.01 8.03
C GLY A 194 -0.17 -12.40 8.54
N LYS A 195 0.71 -13.00 9.33
CA LYS A 195 0.46 -14.28 10.00
C LYS A 195 -0.65 -14.16 11.05
N GLY A 196 -1.28 -15.27 11.35
CA GLY A 196 -2.22 -15.36 12.48
C GLY A 196 -1.52 -15.14 13.82
N LEU A 197 -2.25 -14.63 14.81
CA LEU A 197 -1.72 -14.34 16.15
C LEU A 197 -1.16 -15.57 16.86
N SER A 198 -1.64 -16.77 16.54
CA SER A 198 -1.18 -18.02 17.12
C SER A 198 0.21 -18.47 16.63
N TYR A 199 0.72 -17.88 15.55
CA TYR A 199 2.00 -18.31 14.95
C TYR A 199 2.86 -17.13 14.45
N GLY A 200 2.94 -16.06 15.22
CA GLY A 200 3.89 -14.97 15.02
C GLY A 200 3.32 -13.71 14.37
N GLY A 201 2.00 -13.60 14.22
CA GLY A 201 1.34 -12.39 13.77
C GLY A 201 1.39 -11.26 14.80
N SER A 202 1.27 -10.02 14.34
CA SER A 202 1.24 -8.81 15.16
C SER A 202 -0.17 -8.33 15.43
N LEU A 203 -0.42 -7.86 16.65
CA LEU A 203 -1.59 -7.03 16.96
C LEU A 203 -1.54 -5.72 16.16
N ALA A 204 -2.66 -5.03 16.09
CA ALA A 204 -2.84 -3.78 15.33
C ALA A 204 -2.59 -3.88 13.81
N ARG A 205 -2.28 -5.07 13.25
CA ARG A 205 -2.02 -5.20 11.81
C ARG A 205 -3.27 -4.96 10.95
N THR A 206 -4.42 -5.37 11.43
CA THR A 206 -5.71 -5.18 10.74
C THR A 206 -6.07 -3.71 10.65
N GLU A 207 -5.84 -2.97 11.71
CA GLU A 207 -6.14 -1.53 11.87
C GLU A 207 -5.11 -0.65 11.15
N ALA A 208 -3.90 -1.13 10.98
CA ALA A 208 -2.70 -0.35 10.71
C ALA A 208 -2.79 0.61 9.52
N THR A 209 -3.42 0.20 8.42
CA THR A 209 -3.51 1.07 7.23
C THR A 209 -4.47 2.23 7.49
N GLY A 210 -5.66 1.95 8.01
CA GLY A 210 -6.64 2.98 8.36
C GLY A 210 -6.15 3.91 9.48
N TYR A 211 -5.55 3.35 10.52
CA TYR A 211 -4.98 4.13 11.62
C TYR A 211 -3.82 5.00 11.15
N GLY A 212 -2.90 4.44 10.36
CA GLY A 212 -1.77 5.17 9.80
C GLY A 212 -2.19 6.34 8.91
N LEU A 213 -3.24 6.14 8.10
CA LEU A 213 -3.83 7.20 7.28
C LEU A 213 -4.26 8.40 8.13
N LEU A 214 -4.90 8.16 9.26
CA LEU A 214 -5.35 9.22 10.15
C LEU A 214 -4.18 9.84 10.95
N TYR A 215 -3.18 9.06 11.32
CA TYR A 215 -1.99 9.59 12.02
C TYR A 215 -1.20 10.55 11.14
N ILE A 216 -0.92 10.21 9.88
CA ILE A 216 -0.22 11.12 8.97
C ILE A 216 -1.08 12.36 8.65
N THR A 217 -2.39 12.19 8.48
CA THR A 217 -3.32 13.31 8.26
C THR A 217 -3.35 14.25 9.45
N GLN A 218 -3.39 13.71 10.67
CA GLN A 218 -3.36 14.50 11.91
C GLN A 218 -2.03 15.24 12.06
N GLU A 219 -0.90 14.61 11.73
CA GLU A 219 0.42 15.24 11.84
C GLU A 219 0.56 16.37 10.81
N MET A 220 0.06 16.16 9.60
CA MET A 220 -0.01 17.21 8.58
C MET A 220 -0.87 18.41 9.06
N LEU A 221 -2.05 18.14 9.64
CA LEU A 221 -2.90 19.20 10.17
C LEU A 221 -2.21 19.96 11.30
N LYS A 222 -1.56 19.27 12.23
CA LYS A 222 -0.77 19.90 13.31
C LYS A 222 0.30 20.85 12.78
N SER A 223 1.00 20.47 11.70
CA SER A 223 2.01 21.33 11.07
C SER A 223 1.45 22.64 10.54
N LYS A 224 0.13 22.68 10.30
CA LYS A 224 -0.62 23.88 9.87
C LYS A 224 -1.35 24.57 11.02
N GLY A 225 -1.15 24.14 12.27
CA GLY A 225 -1.83 24.68 13.45
C GLY A 225 -3.30 24.23 13.56
N ASP A 226 -3.66 23.11 12.92
CA ASP A 226 -5.03 22.59 12.85
C ASP A 226 -5.10 21.14 13.41
N SER A 227 -6.30 20.56 13.45
CA SER A 227 -6.53 19.20 13.94
C SER A 227 -7.76 18.58 13.28
N LEU A 228 -7.93 17.26 13.48
CA LEU A 228 -9.14 16.53 13.05
C LEU A 228 -10.39 16.92 13.86
N LYS A 229 -10.20 17.48 15.05
CA LYS A 229 -11.32 17.80 15.96
C LYS A 229 -12.36 18.70 15.28
N GLY A 230 -13.60 18.24 15.27
CA GLY A 230 -14.75 18.96 14.72
C GLY A 230 -14.85 18.97 13.19
N LYS A 231 -13.91 18.32 12.47
CA LYS A 231 -13.96 18.26 11.01
C LYS A 231 -14.89 17.17 10.52
N THR A 232 -15.62 17.46 9.45
CA THR A 232 -16.40 16.48 8.71
C THR A 232 -15.51 15.72 7.75
N VAL A 233 -15.57 14.38 7.83
CA VAL A 233 -14.74 13.48 7.03
C VAL A 233 -15.63 12.61 6.14
N ILE A 234 -15.33 12.54 4.86
CA ILE A 234 -15.96 11.59 3.92
C ILE A 234 -14.96 10.49 3.56
N VAL A 235 -15.47 9.26 3.58
CA VAL A 235 -14.67 8.06 3.36
C VAL A 235 -15.35 7.21 2.30
N SER A 236 -14.62 6.75 1.30
CA SER A 236 -15.07 5.70 0.38
C SER A 236 -14.61 4.33 0.87
N GLY A 237 -15.33 3.29 0.45
CA GLY A 237 -15.05 1.92 0.88
C GLY A 237 -15.75 1.52 2.18
N ALA A 238 -15.77 0.24 2.44
CA ALA A 238 -16.26 -0.39 3.66
C ALA A 238 -15.44 -1.66 3.98
N GLY A 239 -14.23 -1.75 3.44
CA GLY A 239 -13.25 -2.79 3.77
C GLY A 239 -12.38 -2.35 4.95
N ASN A 240 -11.34 -3.13 5.24
CA ASN A 240 -10.43 -2.88 6.36
C ASN A 240 -9.94 -1.42 6.46
N VAL A 241 -9.39 -0.90 5.37
CA VAL A 241 -8.83 0.46 5.38
C VAL A 241 -9.88 1.49 5.77
N ALA A 242 -11.05 1.45 5.11
CA ALA A 242 -12.13 2.39 5.34
C ALA A 242 -12.70 2.27 6.77
N THR A 243 -13.00 1.05 7.23
CA THR A 243 -13.57 0.79 8.56
C THR A 243 -12.68 1.33 9.67
N TYR A 244 -11.38 1.05 9.60
CA TYR A 244 -10.45 1.51 10.63
C TYR A 244 -10.02 2.97 10.46
N ALA A 245 -10.09 3.55 9.25
CA ALA A 245 -9.99 4.98 9.06
C ALA A 245 -11.16 5.73 9.72
N ILE A 246 -12.39 5.25 9.53
CA ILE A 246 -13.60 5.78 10.18
C ILE A 246 -13.46 5.70 11.71
N GLN A 247 -13.06 4.54 12.22
CA GLN A 247 -12.86 4.36 13.68
C GLN A 247 -11.83 5.34 14.24
N LYS A 248 -10.68 5.49 13.58
CA LYS A 248 -9.61 6.38 14.05
C LYS A 248 -10.02 7.85 13.91
N ALA A 249 -10.77 8.22 12.85
CA ALA A 249 -11.28 9.57 12.69
C ALA A 249 -12.14 9.99 13.89
N TRP A 250 -13.06 9.12 14.36
CA TRP A 250 -13.83 9.32 15.57
C TRP A 250 -12.95 9.51 16.81
N GLN A 251 -11.95 8.65 17.00
CA GLN A 251 -11.03 8.72 18.13
C GLN A 251 -10.24 10.04 18.18
N LEU A 252 -9.96 10.63 17.02
CA LEU A 252 -9.26 11.91 16.90
C LEU A 252 -10.19 13.12 16.88
N GLY A 253 -11.49 12.92 17.09
CA GLY A 253 -12.49 13.97 17.20
C GLY A 253 -13.05 14.47 15.87
N GLY A 254 -12.77 13.80 14.76
CA GLY A 254 -13.42 14.03 13.48
C GLY A 254 -14.77 13.32 13.39
N LYS A 255 -15.60 13.72 12.45
CA LYS A 255 -16.92 13.14 12.20
C LYS A 255 -16.97 12.49 10.82
N PRO A 256 -16.70 11.18 10.70
CA PRO A 256 -16.85 10.47 9.43
C PRO A 256 -18.34 10.24 9.12
N VAL A 257 -18.80 10.71 7.97
CA VAL A 257 -20.24 10.72 7.61
C VAL A 257 -20.59 9.83 6.44
N THR A 258 -19.61 9.20 5.77
CA THR A 258 -19.87 8.33 4.62
C THR A 258 -19.07 7.04 4.68
N CYS A 259 -19.60 5.99 4.03
CA CYS A 259 -18.87 4.80 3.61
C CYS A 259 -19.52 4.25 2.32
N SER A 260 -18.82 3.38 1.58
CA SER A 260 -19.34 2.83 0.32
C SER A 260 -18.91 1.39 0.08
N ASP A 261 -19.68 0.66 -0.71
CA ASP A 261 -19.26 -0.62 -1.29
C ASP A 261 -19.59 -0.67 -2.80
N SER A 262 -19.44 -1.83 -3.43
CA SER A 262 -19.65 -1.96 -4.87
C SER A 262 -21.11 -1.79 -5.33
N THR A 263 -22.08 -1.76 -4.42
CA THR A 263 -23.50 -1.58 -4.73
C THR A 263 -23.99 -0.15 -4.50
N GLY A 264 -23.37 0.57 -3.57
CA GLY A 264 -23.80 1.93 -3.24
C GLY A 264 -23.02 2.52 -2.07
N TRP A 265 -23.54 3.60 -1.53
CA TRP A 265 -22.91 4.34 -0.45
C TRP A 265 -23.94 4.84 0.57
N VAL A 266 -23.44 5.08 1.76
CA VAL A 266 -24.21 5.55 2.90
C VAL A 266 -23.76 6.97 3.25
N TYR A 267 -24.73 7.84 3.52
CA TYR A 267 -24.54 9.10 4.22
C TYR A 267 -25.28 9.03 5.56
N ASP A 268 -24.55 9.18 6.63
CA ASP A 268 -25.11 9.29 7.99
C ASP A 268 -24.76 10.69 8.55
N PRO A 269 -25.72 11.61 8.63
CA PRO A 269 -25.48 12.97 9.11
C PRO A 269 -25.05 13.01 10.59
N ASP A 270 -25.36 11.97 11.35
CA ASP A 270 -24.93 11.82 12.75
C ASP A 270 -23.54 11.20 12.87
N GLY A 271 -22.99 10.73 11.74
CA GLY A 271 -21.72 10.05 11.62
C GLY A 271 -21.84 8.53 11.60
N ILE A 272 -20.96 7.88 10.83
CA ILE A 272 -20.96 6.43 10.64
C ILE A 272 -20.76 5.69 11.97
N ASP A 273 -21.68 4.79 12.27
CA ASP A 273 -21.59 3.86 13.39
C ASP A 273 -20.61 2.73 13.05
N VAL A 274 -19.50 2.70 13.74
CA VAL A 274 -18.40 1.76 13.48
C VAL A 274 -18.81 0.32 13.80
N GLU A 275 -19.54 0.12 14.89
CA GLU A 275 -19.95 -1.24 15.30
C GLU A 275 -21.00 -1.80 14.34
N ALA A 276 -21.95 -0.98 13.89
CA ALA A 276 -22.89 -1.37 12.83
C ALA A 276 -22.16 -1.73 11.52
N LEU A 277 -21.16 -0.93 11.13
CA LEU A 277 -20.37 -1.19 9.94
C LEU A 277 -19.59 -2.52 10.04
N LYS A 278 -18.95 -2.78 11.18
CA LYS A 278 -18.23 -4.04 11.43
C LYS A 278 -19.19 -5.24 11.44
N GLU A 279 -20.32 -5.12 12.11
CA GLU A 279 -21.33 -6.19 12.13
C GLU A 279 -21.78 -6.56 10.71
N ILE A 280 -22.05 -5.56 9.87
CA ILE A 280 -22.48 -5.78 8.48
C ILE A 280 -21.34 -6.40 7.65
N LYS A 281 -20.13 -5.84 7.72
CA LYS A 281 -19.05 -6.18 6.76
C LYS A 281 -18.18 -7.34 7.21
N GLU A 282 -17.88 -7.45 8.50
CA GLU A 282 -16.97 -8.47 9.03
C GLU A 282 -17.74 -9.73 9.50
N VAL A 283 -18.85 -9.54 10.18
CA VAL A 283 -19.63 -10.66 10.74
C VAL A 283 -20.61 -11.21 9.71
N LYS A 284 -21.56 -10.40 9.24
CA LYS A 284 -22.59 -10.83 8.29
C LYS A 284 -22.10 -10.95 6.85
N ARG A 285 -20.99 -10.29 6.51
CA ARG A 285 -20.45 -10.18 5.14
C ARG A 285 -21.51 -9.69 4.14
N ALA A 286 -22.41 -8.83 4.60
CA ALA A 286 -23.53 -8.29 3.85
C ALA A 286 -23.16 -6.98 3.10
N ARG A 287 -24.14 -6.43 2.40
CA ARG A 287 -24.04 -5.15 1.70
C ARG A 287 -24.47 -3.99 2.59
N LEU A 288 -24.03 -2.78 2.25
CA LEU A 288 -24.38 -1.57 2.99
C LEU A 288 -25.87 -1.22 2.93
N THR A 289 -26.65 -1.86 2.06
CA THR A 289 -28.12 -1.78 2.07
C THR A 289 -28.72 -2.08 3.43
N GLU A 290 -28.03 -2.90 4.25
CA GLU A 290 -28.50 -3.24 5.62
C GLU A 290 -28.21 -2.13 6.65
N TYR A 291 -27.41 -1.12 6.34
CA TYR A 291 -26.95 -0.12 7.30
C TYR A 291 -28.14 0.64 7.95
N ARG A 292 -29.18 0.94 7.20
CA ARG A 292 -30.39 1.60 7.68
C ARG A 292 -31.16 0.79 8.74
N ASN A 293 -30.94 -0.52 8.82
CA ASN A 293 -31.52 -1.34 9.89
C ASN A 293 -30.93 -1.01 11.27
N TYR A 294 -29.72 -0.48 11.31
CA TYR A 294 -29.00 -0.04 12.52
C TYR A 294 -29.14 1.46 12.75
N ARG A 295 -29.17 2.23 11.66
CA ARG A 295 -29.17 3.70 11.65
C ARG A 295 -30.30 4.22 10.74
N PRO A 296 -31.56 4.30 11.26
CA PRO A 296 -32.72 4.65 10.43
C PRO A 296 -32.65 6.05 9.80
N ASN A 297 -31.91 7.00 10.40
CA ASN A 297 -31.73 8.36 9.88
C ASN A 297 -30.68 8.44 8.75
N ALA A 298 -29.91 7.38 8.54
CA ALA A 298 -28.93 7.34 7.46
C ALA A 298 -29.61 7.15 6.09
N GLU A 299 -28.99 7.72 5.08
CA GLU A 299 -29.40 7.57 3.69
C GLU A 299 -28.54 6.53 2.99
N TYR A 300 -29.16 5.64 2.23
CA TYR A 300 -28.46 4.74 1.32
C TYR A 300 -28.77 5.13 -0.11
N HIS A 301 -27.72 5.24 -0.92
CA HIS A 301 -27.79 5.59 -2.33
C HIS A 301 -27.10 4.50 -3.17
N GLU A 302 -27.72 4.12 -4.28
CA GLU A 302 -27.12 3.19 -5.23
C GLU A 302 -26.03 3.88 -6.06
N GLY A 303 -25.04 3.11 -6.51
CA GLY A 303 -23.98 3.60 -7.38
C GLY A 303 -22.92 4.43 -6.65
N ARG A 304 -22.44 5.49 -7.32
CA ARG A 304 -21.36 6.36 -6.84
C ARG A 304 -21.88 7.71 -6.39
N GLY A 305 -21.27 8.32 -5.38
CA GLY A 305 -21.73 9.64 -4.93
C GLY A 305 -21.09 10.15 -3.63
N VAL A 306 -20.20 9.41 -3.02
CA VAL A 306 -19.52 9.79 -1.76
C VAL A 306 -18.95 11.22 -1.82
N TRP A 307 -18.35 11.59 -2.94
CA TRP A 307 -17.66 12.86 -3.14
C TRP A 307 -18.59 14.06 -3.29
N THR A 308 -19.91 13.85 -3.37
CA THR A 308 -20.91 14.93 -3.44
C THR A 308 -21.22 15.56 -2.09
N ILE A 309 -20.89 14.89 -1.00
CA ILE A 309 -21.14 15.36 0.36
C ILE A 309 -20.10 16.42 0.74
N LYS A 310 -20.58 17.54 1.28
CA LYS A 310 -19.71 18.61 1.78
C LYS A 310 -18.92 18.14 3.00
N ALA A 311 -17.59 18.27 2.94
CA ALA A 311 -16.69 17.85 4.01
C ALA A 311 -15.39 18.64 3.99
N ASP A 312 -14.66 18.59 5.10
CA ASP A 312 -13.33 19.19 5.25
C ASP A 312 -12.24 18.26 4.70
N ILE A 313 -12.40 16.95 4.89
CA ILE A 313 -11.40 15.93 4.59
C ILE A 313 -12.07 14.80 3.79
N ALA A 314 -11.42 14.39 2.69
CA ALA A 314 -11.81 13.25 1.89
C ALA A 314 -10.75 12.14 1.94
N LEU A 315 -11.18 10.93 2.27
CA LEU A 315 -10.34 9.74 2.40
C LEU A 315 -10.76 8.66 1.39
N PRO A 316 -10.17 8.63 0.20
CA PRO A 316 -10.42 7.56 -0.75
C PRO A 316 -9.77 6.25 -0.28
N CYS A 317 -10.61 5.29 0.15
CA CYS A 317 -10.19 4.03 0.79
C CYS A 317 -10.73 2.77 0.10
N ALA A 318 -11.31 2.89 -1.11
CA ALA A 318 -11.94 1.75 -1.79
C ALA A 318 -11.04 1.14 -2.87
N THR A 319 -10.99 1.73 -4.05
CA THR A 319 -10.35 1.12 -5.22
C THR A 319 -9.51 2.11 -6.02
N GLN A 320 -8.64 1.56 -6.88
CA GLN A 320 -7.86 2.35 -7.82
C GLN A 320 -8.76 3.17 -8.75
N ASN A 321 -8.35 4.42 -9.05
CA ASN A 321 -9.03 5.35 -9.95
C ASN A 321 -10.52 5.64 -9.59
N GLU A 322 -10.86 5.56 -8.31
CA GLU A 322 -12.22 5.85 -7.85
C GLU A 322 -12.56 7.35 -7.77
N LEU A 323 -11.55 8.21 -7.69
CA LEU A 323 -11.69 9.66 -7.64
C LEU A 323 -11.15 10.25 -8.93
N ASN A 324 -12.05 10.65 -9.84
CA ASN A 324 -11.72 11.23 -11.13
C ASN A 324 -11.75 12.76 -11.11
N LEU A 325 -11.50 13.41 -12.27
CA LEU A 325 -11.47 14.87 -12.38
C LEU A 325 -12.81 15.53 -12.01
N ASP A 326 -13.94 14.95 -12.37
CA ASP A 326 -15.25 15.53 -12.05
C ASP A 326 -15.56 15.41 -10.55
N ASP A 327 -15.16 14.30 -9.92
CA ASP A 327 -15.19 14.14 -8.47
C ASP A 327 -14.31 15.20 -7.78
N ALA A 328 -13.10 15.44 -8.29
CA ALA A 328 -12.19 16.46 -7.77
C ALA A 328 -12.76 17.88 -7.87
N LYS A 329 -13.40 18.22 -8.99
CA LYS A 329 -14.12 19.51 -9.16
C LYS A 329 -15.23 19.67 -8.13
N THR A 330 -15.99 18.60 -7.89
CA THR A 330 -17.06 18.57 -6.89
C THR A 330 -16.51 18.78 -5.48
N LEU A 331 -15.44 18.09 -5.10
CA LEU A 331 -14.78 18.25 -3.81
C LEU A 331 -14.30 19.69 -3.60
N VAL A 332 -13.65 20.29 -4.60
CA VAL A 332 -13.19 21.68 -4.52
C VAL A 332 -14.37 22.65 -4.38
N ALA A 333 -15.43 22.48 -5.18
CA ALA A 333 -16.64 23.30 -5.10
C ALA A 333 -17.31 23.19 -3.71
N ASN A 334 -17.26 22.02 -3.07
CA ASN A 334 -17.77 21.78 -1.73
C ASN A 334 -16.82 22.26 -0.62
N GLY A 335 -15.64 22.78 -0.97
CA GLY A 335 -14.70 23.39 -0.02
C GLY A 335 -13.82 22.41 0.73
N VAL A 336 -13.57 21.20 0.20
CA VAL A 336 -12.62 20.24 0.79
C VAL A 336 -11.24 20.89 0.98
N LYS A 337 -10.59 20.61 2.10
CA LYS A 337 -9.25 21.14 2.42
C LYS A 337 -8.15 20.09 2.27
N VAL A 338 -8.48 18.84 2.50
CA VAL A 338 -7.51 17.73 2.51
C VAL A 338 -8.08 16.54 1.76
N VAL A 339 -7.25 15.93 0.91
CA VAL A 339 -7.46 14.59 0.36
C VAL A 339 -6.27 13.73 0.79
N ALA A 340 -6.53 12.60 1.46
CA ALA A 340 -5.49 11.67 1.87
C ALA A 340 -5.85 10.24 1.43
N GLU A 341 -4.97 9.61 0.68
CA GLU A 341 -5.23 8.34 0.01
C GLU A 341 -5.02 7.13 0.92
N GLY A 342 -6.10 6.43 1.28
CA GLY A 342 -6.02 5.15 1.99
C GLY A 342 -5.83 3.96 1.06
N ALA A 343 -6.43 3.98 -0.13
CA ALA A 343 -6.22 2.96 -1.16
C ALA A 343 -4.91 3.19 -1.95
N ASN A 344 -4.57 2.25 -2.82
CA ASN A 344 -3.46 2.42 -3.74
C ASN A 344 -3.96 3.13 -5.02
N MET A 345 -3.37 4.29 -5.32
CA MET A 345 -3.69 5.12 -6.49
C MET A 345 -5.22 5.33 -6.72
N PRO A 346 -5.99 5.74 -5.71
CA PRO A 346 -7.43 5.90 -5.86
C PRO A 346 -7.80 7.14 -6.66
N THR A 347 -6.92 8.15 -6.73
CA THR A 347 -7.12 9.41 -7.41
C THR A 347 -6.40 9.40 -8.76
N THR A 348 -7.08 9.77 -9.83
CA THR A 348 -6.44 9.88 -11.14
C THR A 348 -5.43 11.04 -11.15
N GLN A 349 -4.43 10.98 -12.04
CA GLN A 349 -3.42 12.04 -12.13
C GLN A 349 -4.04 13.41 -12.39
N GLU A 350 -5.00 13.49 -13.32
CA GLU A 350 -5.72 14.74 -13.65
C GLU A 350 -6.47 15.30 -12.44
N ALA A 351 -7.07 14.43 -11.62
CA ALA A 351 -7.75 14.83 -10.40
C ALA A 351 -6.74 15.33 -9.34
N THR A 352 -5.62 14.65 -9.19
CA THR A 352 -4.54 15.08 -8.29
C THR A 352 -4.01 16.46 -8.65
N ASP A 353 -3.71 16.67 -9.93
CA ASP A 353 -3.21 17.96 -10.43
C ASP A 353 -4.24 19.08 -10.20
N TYR A 354 -5.52 18.79 -10.45
CA TYR A 354 -6.60 19.75 -10.22
C TYR A 354 -6.78 20.10 -8.74
N LEU A 355 -6.77 19.12 -7.85
CA LEU A 355 -6.86 19.33 -6.40
C LEU A 355 -5.72 20.22 -5.90
N GLN A 356 -4.48 19.90 -6.27
CA GLN A 356 -3.29 20.68 -5.88
C GLN A 356 -3.32 22.10 -6.44
N ALA A 357 -3.72 22.27 -7.71
CA ALA A 357 -3.83 23.58 -8.34
C ALA A 357 -4.90 24.48 -7.68
N ASN A 358 -5.89 23.89 -7.01
CA ASN A 358 -6.92 24.61 -6.27
C ASN A 358 -6.65 24.68 -4.75
N GLY A 359 -5.41 24.43 -4.31
CA GLY A 359 -4.99 24.62 -2.92
C GLY A 359 -5.45 23.55 -1.95
N VAL A 360 -5.92 22.40 -2.45
CA VAL A 360 -6.25 21.24 -1.61
C VAL A 360 -4.95 20.53 -1.22
N ILE A 361 -4.76 20.28 0.06
CA ILE A 361 -3.63 19.50 0.56
C ILE A 361 -3.84 18.04 0.17
N PHE A 362 -2.87 17.49 -0.56
CA PHE A 362 -2.94 16.12 -1.07
C PHE A 362 -1.85 15.24 -0.46
N LEU A 363 -2.24 14.18 0.25
CA LEU A 363 -1.34 13.17 0.81
C LEU A 363 -1.40 11.89 -0.06
N PRO A 364 -0.32 11.56 -0.78
CA PRO A 364 -0.30 10.44 -1.71
C PRO A 364 -0.32 9.09 -0.99
N GLY A 365 -0.94 8.09 -1.60
CA GLY A 365 -1.13 6.76 -1.04
C GLY A 365 0.16 6.08 -0.59
N LYS A 366 1.26 6.21 -1.34
CA LYS A 366 2.56 5.63 -0.95
C LYS A 366 3.06 6.08 0.43
N ALA A 367 2.69 7.30 0.87
CA ALA A 367 2.96 7.82 2.20
C ALA A 367 1.78 7.56 3.15
N ALA A 368 0.57 7.94 2.74
CA ALA A 368 -0.60 7.93 3.59
C ALA A 368 -1.07 6.51 3.99
N ASN A 369 -0.93 5.53 3.10
CA ASN A 369 -1.31 4.13 3.41
C ASN A 369 -0.13 3.24 3.86
N ALA A 370 1.02 3.83 4.16
CA ALA A 370 2.22 3.08 4.58
C ALA A 370 2.08 2.37 5.94
N GLY A 371 1.03 2.65 6.71
CA GLY A 371 0.79 2.02 8.01
C GLY A 371 0.76 0.50 7.97
N GLY A 372 0.18 -0.08 6.91
CA GLY A 372 0.14 -1.53 6.73
C GLY A 372 1.52 -2.17 6.58
N VAL A 373 2.38 -1.61 5.74
CA VAL A 373 3.75 -2.13 5.57
C VAL A 373 4.64 -1.81 6.76
N ALA A 374 4.44 -0.65 7.41
CA ALA A 374 5.13 -0.31 8.64
C ALA A 374 4.86 -1.34 9.75
N THR A 375 3.60 -1.68 9.98
CA THR A 375 3.23 -2.71 10.97
C THR A 375 3.70 -4.10 10.55
N SER A 376 3.76 -4.41 9.26
CA SER A 376 4.39 -5.65 8.78
C SER A 376 5.88 -5.70 9.14
N ALA A 377 6.61 -4.59 9.04
CA ALA A 377 8.01 -4.54 9.50
C ALA A 377 8.13 -4.64 11.04
N LEU A 378 7.17 -4.08 11.79
CA LEU A 378 7.09 -4.30 13.24
C LEU A 378 6.80 -5.77 13.59
N GLU A 379 6.01 -6.48 12.79
CA GLU A 379 5.83 -7.94 12.93
C GLU A 379 7.16 -8.68 12.73
N MET A 380 7.97 -8.28 11.75
CA MET A 380 9.32 -8.83 11.56
C MET A 380 10.20 -8.61 12.79
N SER A 381 10.19 -7.40 13.37
CA SER A 381 10.95 -7.10 14.59
C SER A 381 10.53 -7.98 15.76
N GLN A 382 9.22 -8.11 16.01
CA GLN A 382 8.68 -9.00 17.05
C GLN A 382 9.09 -10.46 16.82
N ASN A 383 9.09 -10.92 15.57
CA ASN A 383 9.51 -12.28 15.24
C ASN A 383 11.02 -12.49 15.49
N SER A 384 11.86 -11.50 15.20
CA SER A 384 13.31 -11.57 15.45
C SER A 384 13.62 -11.58 16.95
N GLU A 385 12.90 -10.80 17.73
CA GLU A 385 13.00 -10.78 19.20
C GLU A 385 12.38 -12.04 19.85
N ARG A 386 11.52 -12.77 19.13
CA ARG A 386 10.67 -13.85 19.63
C ARG A 386 9.71 -13.40 20.74
N LEU A 387 9.28 -12.15 20.67
CA LEU A 387 8.33 -11.54 21.60
C LEU A 387 7.07 -11.12 20.86
N ARG A 388 6.02 -10.87 21.64
CA ARG A 388 4.80 -10.21 21.16
C ARG A 388 4.65 -8.90 21.92
N TRP A 389 4.50 -7.80 21.19
CA TRP A 389 4.15 -6.51 21.76
C TRP A 389 2.64 -6.40 21.97
N SER A 390 2.23 -5.57 22.92
CA SER A 390 0.82 -5.22 23.11
C SER A 390 0.27 -4.43 21.92
N PHE A 391 -1.04 -4.30 21.85
CA PHE A 391 -1.69 -3.46 20.85
C PHE A 391 -1.19 -2.01 20.95
N GLU A 392 -1.11 -1.49 22.17
CA GLU A 392 -0.69 -0.12 22.48
C GLU A 392 0.77 0.13 22.07
N GLU A 393 1.66 -0.82 22.32
CA GLU A 393 3.08 -0.73 21.90
C GLU A 393 3.21 -0.66 20.38
N VAL A 394 2.47 -1.51 19.64
CA VAL A 394 2.49 -1.49 18.18
C VAL A 394 1.88 -0.20 17.65
N ASP A 395 0.73 0.23 18.20
CA ASP A 395 0.03 1.45 17.77
C ASP A 395 0.87 2.71 18.03
N GLN A 396 1.53 2.81 19.19
CA GLN A 396 2.44 3.91 19.50
C GLN A 396 3.62 3.99 18.52
N LYS A 397 4.22 2.84 18.19
CA LYS A 397 5.30 2.78 17.19
C LYS A 397 4.79 3.18 15.80
N LEU A 398 3.61 2.70 15.42
CA LEU A 398 2.95 3.08 14.17
C LEU A 398 2.72 4.59 14.09
N GLN A 399 2.21 5.20 15.15
CA GLN A 399 1.98 6.64 15.22
C GLN A 399 3.29 7.41 14.99
N GLY A 400 4.38 7.01 15.66
CA GLY A 400 5.70 7.62 15.48
C GLY A 400 6.23 7.48 14.05
N ILE A 401 6.07 6.31 13.44
CA ILE A 401 6.48 6.06 12.04
C ILE A 401 5.72 6.97 11.08
N MET A 402 4.39 7.07 11.24
CA MET A 402 3.56 7.89 10.34
C MET A 402 3.86 9.40 10.48
N ALA A 403 4.14 9.87 11.70
CA ALA A 403 4.61 11.24 11.94
C ALA A 403 5.96 11.50 11.25
N ASN A 404 6.91 10.59 11.39
CA ASN A 404 8.21 10.68 10.73
C ASN A 404 8.10 10.66 9.20
N ILE A 405 7.19 9.85 8.63
CA ILE A 405 6.93 9.88 7.18
C ILE A 405 6.50 11.28 6.76
N PHE A 406 5.55 11.90 7.49
CA PHE A 406 5.09 13.24 7.16
C PHE A 406 6.24 14.27 7.19
N HIS A 407 7.02 14.30 8.26
CA HIS A 407 8.14 15.25 8.38
C HIS A 407 9.17 15.05 7.27
N ASN A 408 9.53 13.82 6.94
CA ASN A 408 10.49 13.52 5.89
C ASN A 408 10.01 13.99 4.50
N ILE A 409 8.72 13.80 4.17
CA ILE A 409 8.18 14.25 2.89
C ILE A 409 8.01 15.76 2.81
N ASP A 410 7.62 16.40 3.91
CA ASP A 410 7.50 17.86 4.01
C ASP A 410 8.87 18.55 3.89
N ASP A 411 9.88 18.04 4.60
CA ASP A 411 11.25 18.53 4.53
C ASP A 411 11.86 18.35 3.14
N ALA A 412 11.62 17.20 2.50
CA ALA A 412 12.09 16.95 1.14
C ALA A 412 11.43 17.91 0.14
N ALA A 413 10.11 18.10 0.23
CA ALA A 413 9.40 19.06 -0.62
C ALA A 413 9.95 20.48 -0.45
N LYS A 414 10.17 20.95 0.78
CA LYS A 414 10.73 22.29 1.07
C LYS A 414 12.14 22.46 0.51
N ARG A 415 13.04 21.48 0.73
CA ARG A 415 14.44 21.55 0.26
C ARG A 415 14.57 21.74 -1.24
N TYR A 416 13.66 21.16 -2.00
CA TYR A 416 13.68 21.21 -3.47
C TYR A 416 12.72 22.25 -4.07
N GLY A 417 12.13 23.15 -3.24
CA GLY A 417 11.27 24.24 -3.71
C GLY A 417 9.84 23.83 -4.08
N PHE A 418 9.37 22.70 -3.58
CA PHE A 418 8.02 22.17 -3.80
C PHE A 418 7.18 22.19 -2.51
N GLU A 419 7.33 23.21 -1.67
CA GLU A 419 6.61 23.32 -0.42
C GLU A 419 5.11 23.06 -0.59
N GLY A 420 4.56 22.13 0.21
CA GLY A 420 3.16 21.72 0.16
C GLY A 420 2.83 20.66 -0.90
N ASN A 421 3.75 20.34 -1.82
CA ASN A 421 3.58 19.24 -2.77
C ASN A 421 4.14 17.94 -2.19
N TYR A 422 3.29 17.20 -1.47
CA TYR A 422 3.69 15.97 -0.79
C TYR A 422 3.83 14.77 -1.74
N VAL A 423 3.33 14.85 -2.97
CA VAL A 423 3.58 13.84 -4.00
C VAL A 423 5.05 13.86 -4.40
N VAL A 424 5.57 15.03 -4.73
CA VAL A 424 6.99 15.24 -5.06
C VAL A 424 7.85 14.94 -3.83
N GLY A 425 7.46 15.46 -2.66
CA GLY A 425 8.17 15.22 -1.40
C GLY A 425 8.32 13.74 -1.07
N ALA A 426 7.27 12.93 -1.26
CA ALA A 426 7.31 11.48 -1.02
C ALA A 426 8.26 10.75 -1.98
N ASN A 427 8.24 11.11 -3.26
CA ASN A 427 9.15 10.51 -4.24
C ASN A 427 10.61 10.86 -3.94
N ILE A 428 10.90 12.12 -3.65
CA ILE A 428 12.26 12.57 -3.32
C ILE A 428 12.76 11.93 -2.03
N ALA A 429 11.98 11.98 -0.94
CA ALA A 429 12.38 11.42 0.35
C ALA A 429 12.67 9.92 0.26
N GLY A 430 11.79 9.17 -0.44
CA GLY A 430 12.00 7.75 -0.69
C GLY A 430 13.25 7.46 -1.51
N PHE A 431 13.44 8.22 -2.58
CA PHE A 431 14.61 8.09 -3.46
C PHE A 431 15.93 8.38 -2.72
N GLU A 432 16.03 9.51 -2.02
CA GLU A 432 17.25 9.90 -1.31
C GLU A 432 17.71 8.83 -0.32
N LYS A 433 16.79 8.23 0.42
CA LYS A 433 17.13 7.16 1.36
C LYS A 433 17.74 5.94 0.67
N VAL A 434 17.12 5.50 -0.43
CA VAL A 434 17.62 4.35 -1.21
C VAL A 434 18.98 4.65 -1.83
N VAL A 435 19.11 5.82 -2.46
CA VAL A 435 20.34 6.24 -3.13
C VAL A 435 21.49 6.42 -2.16
N ASN A 436 21.23 6.98 -0.98
CA ASN A 436 22.25 7.11 0.06
C ASN A 436 22.77 5.74 0.50
N ALA A 437 21.89 4.76 0.65
CA ALA A 437 22.28 3.39 0.97
C ALA A 437 23.08 2.74 -0.18
N MET A 438 22.60 2.87 -1.43
CA MET A 438 23.31 2.35 -2.61
C MET A 438 24.71 2.94 -2.74
N ASN A 439 24.85 4.26 -2.54
CA ASN A 439 26.15 4.94 -2.61
C ASN A 439 27.10 4.50 -1.49
N ALA A 440 26.58 4.28 -0.28
CA ALA A 440 27.39 3.85 0.87
C ALA A 440 27.88 2.39 0.74
N GLN A 441 27.09 1.55 0.11
CA GLN A 441 27.40 0.11 -0.09
C GLN A 441 28.29 -0.14 -1.33
N GLY A 442 28.42 0.85 -2.21
CA GLY A 442 29.23 0.73 -3.43
C GLY A 442 28.47 0.13 -4.62
N ILE A 443 29.21 -0.49 -5.54
CA ILE A 443 28.66 -1.12 -6.75
C ILE A 443 28.58 -2.62 -6.49
N VAL A 444 27.40 -3.05 -6.05
CA VAL A 444 27.10 -4.46 -5.73
C VAL A 444 25.92 -4.95 -6.55
#